data_7a1d8c1afa33f567e811b271db60c52f
#
_entry.id   7a1d8c1afa33f567e811b271db60c52f
#
_cell.length_a   1.000
_cell.length_b   1.000
_cell.length_c   1.000
_cell.angle_alpha   90.00
_cell.angle_beta   90.00
_cell.angle_gamma   90.00
#
_symmetry.space_group_name_H-M   'P 1'
#
loop_
_entity.id
_entity.type
_entity.pdbx_description
1 polymer ?
#
loop_
_entity_poly.entity_id
_entity_poly.type
_entity_poly.pdbx_seq_one_letter_code
_entity_poly.pdbx_strand_id
1 'polypeptide(L)'
;MTTSCLIVLGISLLLYLTSSLLMQIRLWWGHASAQQWSHRVLITGVVVHIVGIGLHVGFSGQSLLGHMTSVISLVVVAFLIVGLWIEQRTSARNLILFLAPIAFLGLLYPLLMPVRFEDAGSMLVRYPWLGVHVFVTLLGHVGFA
;
A
#
# COMPACT_ATOMS: atom_id res chain seq x y z
N MET A 1 -14.58 3.73 -9.82
CA MET A 1 -13.94 2.42 -9.50
C MET A 1 -14.93 1.31 -9.81
N THR A 2 -14.51 0.26 -10.51
CA THR A 2 -15.35 -0.91 -10.74
C THR A 2 -15.51 -1.70 -9.44
N THR A 3 -16.65 -2.36 -9.24
CA THR A 3 -16.93 -3.17 -8.04
C THR A 3 -15.82 -4.20 -7.79
N SER A 4 -15.28 -4.80 -8.85
CA SER A 4 -14.17 -5.76 -8.78
C SER A 4 -12.91 -5.15 -8.18
N CYS A 5 -12.58 -3.91 -8.52
CA CYS A 5 -11.43 -3.22 -7.97
C CYS A 5 -11.59 -2.95 -6.46
N LEU A 6 -12.78 -2.52 -6.03
CA LEU A 6 -13.08 -2.31 -4.60
C LEU A 6 -12.96 -3.60 -3.80
N ILE A 7 -13.42 -4.74 -4.34
CA ILE A 7 -13.29 -6.04 -3.70
C ILE A 7 -11.83 -6.43 -3.52
N VAL A 8 -11.01 -6.30 -4.57
CA VAL A 8 -9.58 -6.65 -4.51
C VAL A 8 -8.82 -5.76 -3.52
N LEU A 9 -9.08 -4.45 -3.50
CA LEU A 9 -8.50 -3.54 -2.53
C LEU A 9 -8.98 -3.84 -1.10
N GLY A 10 -10.25 -4.21 -0.93
CA GLY A 10 -10.79 -4.66 0.36
C GLY A 10 -10.10 -5.94 0.88
N ILE A 11 -9.83 -6.90 -0.01
CA ILE A 11 -9.07 -8.12 0.34
C ILE A 11 -7.65 -7.74 0.78
N SER A 12 -6.97 -6.85 0.04
CA SER A 12 -5.63 -6.38 0.41
C SER A 12 -5.63 -5.69 1.77
N LEU A 13 -6.64 -4.86 2.06
CA LEU A 13 -6.81 -4.21 3.36
C LEU A 13 -6.94 -5.22 4.49
N LEU A 14 -7.78 -6.27 4.32
CA LEU A 14 -7.93 -7.33 5.31
C LEU A 14 -6.63 -8.12 5.53
N LEU A 15 -5.85 -8.37 4.48
CA LEU A 15 -4.55 -9.03 4.59
C LEU A 15 -3.55 -8.16 5.36
N TYR A 16 -3.52 -6.85 5.16
CA TYR A 16 -2.66 -5.94 5.93
C TYR A 16 -3.07 -5.88 7.40
N LEU A 17 -4.39 -5.82 7.68
CA LEU A 17 -4.90 -5.90 9.04
C LEU A 17 -4.51 -7.22 9.72
N THR A 18 -4.70 -8.35 9.04
CA THR A 18 -4.35 -9.67 9.57
C THR A 18 -2.85 -9.78 9.85
N SER A 19 -2.01 -9.28 8.94
CA SER A 19 -0.56 -9.24 9.14
C SER A 19 -0.18 -8.40 10.37
N SER A 20 -0.81 -7.23 10.52
CA SER A 20 -0.61 -6.35 11.69
C SER A 20 -0.98 -7.05 13.00
N LEU A 21 -2.16 -7.70 13.04
CA LEU A 21 -2.62 -8.43 14.23
C LEU A 21 -1.72 -9.61 14.57
N LEU A 22 -1.27 -10.39 13.58
CA LEU A 22 -0.34 -11.50 13.81
C LEU A 22 0.98 -11.01 14.43
N MET A 23 1.47 -9.85 13.99
CA MET A 23 2.70 -9.29 14.56
C MET A 23 2.51 -8.79 15.99
N GLN A 24 1.33 -8.24 16.32
CA GLN A 24 0.98 -7.86 17.69
C GLN A 24 0.86 -9.11 18.60
N ILE A 25 0.25 -10.19 18.10
CA ILE A 25 0.17 -11.48 18.81
C ILE A 25 1.56 -11.98 19.14
N ARG A 26 2.52 -11.89 18.22
CA ARG A 26 3.91 -12.24 18.50
C ARG A 26 4.51 -11.43 19.65
N LEU A 27 4.26 -10.11 19.68
CA LEU A 27 4.80 -9.25 20.74
C LEU A 27 4.23 -9.59 22.12
N TRP A 28 2.95 -9.91 22.20
CA TRP A 28 2.27 -10.16 23.48
C TRP A 28 2.49 -11.59 24.00
N TRP A 29 2.52 -12.57 23.10
CA TRP A 29 2.60 -13.99 23.47
C TRP A 29 3.91 -14.69 23.07
N GLY A 30 4.83 -14.01 22.41
CA GLY A 30 6.14 -14.54 22.07
C GLY A 30 6.15 -15.65 21.00
N HIS A 31 5.04 -15.86 20.27
CA HIS A 31 4.90 -16.94 19.30
C HIS A 31 5.74 -16.67 18.03
N ALA A 32 6.87 -17.36 17.89
CA ALA A 32 7.77 -17.20 16.73
C ALA A 32 7.09 -17.51 15.38
N SER A 33 6.15 -18.45 15.36
CA SER A 33 5.38 -18.80 14.15
C SER A 33 4.53 -17.64 13.65
N ALA A 34 4.01 -16.78 14.53
CA ALA A 34 3.20 -15.63 14.15
C ALA A 34 3.96 -14.64 13.27
N GLN A 35 5.28 -14.49 13.46
CA GLN A 35 6.11 -13.64 12.60
C GLN A 35 6.19 -14.18 11.17
N GLN A 36 6.43 -15.48 11.00
CA GLN A 36 6.52 -16.07 9.66
C GLN A 36 5.20 -15.96 8.91
N TRP A 37 4.08 -16.18 9.61
CA TRP A 37 2.75 -16.01 9.03
C TRP A 37 2.44 -14.55 8.69
N SER A 38 2.77 -13.62 9.58
CA SER A 38 2.61 -12.17 9.32
C SER A 38 3.36 -11.76 8.04
N HIS A 39 4.61 -12.20 7.88
CA HIS A 39 5.41 -11.91 6.68
C HIS A 39 4.78 -12.47 5.39
N ARG A 40 4.35 -13.74 5.42
CA ARG A 40 3.68 -14.36 4.27
C ARG A 40 2.38 -13.65 3.91
N VAL A 41 1.55 -13.34 4.91
CA VAL A 41 0.28 -12.64 4.71
C VAL A 41 0.52 -11.23 4.16
N LEU A 42 1.55 -10.52 4.64
CA LEU A 42 1.91 -9.20 4.12
C LEU A 42 2.32 -9.26 2.64
N ILE A 43 3.21 -10.20 2.28
CA ILE A 43 3.63 -10.37 0.87
C ILE A 43 2.43 -10.72 0.00
N THR A 44 1.56 -11.62 0.43
CA THR A 44 0.33 -11.95 -0.29
C THR A 44 -0.55 -10.72 -0.47
N GLY A 45 -0.70 -9.90 0.56
CA GLY A 45 -1.42 -8.63 0.51
C GLY A 45 -0.85 -7.65 -0.52
N VAL A 46 0.49 -7.54 -0.60
CA VAL A 46 1.17 -6.70 -1.60
C VAL A 46 0.90 -7.21 -3.02
N VAL A 47 1.00 -8.51 -3.25
CA VAL A 47 0.72 -9.11 -4.58
C VAL A 47 -0.72 -8.85 -4.99
N VAL A 48 -1.69 -9.11 -4.11
CA VAL A 48 -3.12 -8.85 -4.37
C VAL A 48 -3.36 -7.36 -4.64
N HIS A 49 -2.69 -6.47 -3.90
CA HIS A 49 -2.81 -5.02 -4.09
C HIS A 49 -2.28 -4.58 -5.47
N ILE A 50 -1.12 -5.10 -5.90
CA ILE A 50 -0.55 -4.82 -7.23
C ILE A 50 -1.50 -5.31 -8.32
N VAL A 51 -2.06 -6.51 -8.17
CA VAL A 51 -3.08 -7.04 -9.11
C VAL A 51 -4.30 -6.12 -9.14
N GLY A 52 -4.77 -5.63 -7.99
CA GLY A 52 -5.89 -4.69 -7.89
C GLY A 52 -5.64 -3.39 -8.64
N ILE A 53 -4.44 -2.82 -8.51
CA ILE A 53 -4.02 -1.62 -9.27
C ILE A 53 -3.97 -1.93 -10.78
N GLY A 54 -3.39 -3.06 -11.18
CA GLY A 54 -3.32 -3.48 -12.57
C GLY A 54 -4.70 -3.67 -13.22
N LEU A 55 -5.62 -4.30 -12.51
CA LEU A 55 -7.02 -4.44 -12.95
C LEU A 55 -7.70 -3.07 -13.08
N HIS A 56 -7.47 -2.16 -12.13
CA HIS A 56 -8.04 -0.82 -12.20
C HIS A 56 -7.60 -0.08 -13.47
N VAL A 57 -6.33 -0.12 -13.80
CA VAL A 57 -5.78 0.51 -15.02
C VAL A 57 -6.28 -0.17 -16.28
N GLY A 58 -6.26 -1.50 -16.31
CA GLY A 58 -6.67 -2.29 -17.48
C GLY A 58 -8.14 -2.10 -17.84
N PHE A 59 -9.03 -2.02 -16.84
CA PHE A 59 -10.47 -1.88 -17.09
C PHE A 59 -10.95 -0.44 -17.19
N SER A 60 -10.29 0.52 -16.56
CA SER A 60 -10.73 1.92 -16.58
C SER A 60 -10.18 2.71 -17.76
N GLY A 61 -9.11 2.23 -18.39
CA GLY A 61 -8.38 2.98 -19.43
C GLY A 61 -7.79 4.31 -18.93
N GLN A 62 -7.88 4.55 -17.61
CA GLN A 62 -7.44 5.79 -16.98
C GLN A 62 -5.98 5.68 -16.55
N SER A 63 -5.25 6.80 -16.59
CA SER A 63 -3.86 6.83 -16.13
C SER A 63 -3.79 6.57 -14.64
N LEU A 64 -2.76 5.81 -14.20
CA LEU A 64 -2.46 5.54 -12.78
C LEU A 64 -2.38 6.82 -11.94
N LEU A 65 -1.91 7.90 -12.54
CA LEU A 65 -1.71 9.18 -11.88
C LEU A 65 -2.94 10.11 -12.00
N GLY A 66 -3.99 9.68 -12.68
CA GLY A 66 -5.20 10.48 -12.92
C GLY A 66 -6.11 10.63 -11.69
N HIS A 67 -5.98 9.75 -10.71
CA HIS A 67 -6.83 9.77 -9.51
C HIS A 67 -6.01 9.71 -8.23
N MET A 68 -6.36 10.55 -7.27
CA MET A 68 -5.70 10.60 -5.96
C MET A 68 -5.71 9.23 -5.25
N THR A 69 -6.79 8.48 -5.36
CA THR A 69 -6.92 7.11 -4.85
C THR A 69 -5.88 6.16 -5.43
N SER A 70 -5.62 6.23 -6.73
CA SER A 70 -4.61 5.39 -7.39
C SER A 70 -3.19 5.78 -6.98
N VAL A 71 -2.94 7.08 -6.82
CA VAL A 71 -1.64 7.60 -6.36
C VAL A 71 -1.36 7.12 -4.93
N ILE A 72 -2.32 7.23 -4.01
CA ILE A 72 -2.16 6.75 -2.63
C ILE A 72 -1.93 5.23 -2.60
N SER A 73 -2.70 4.46 -3.38
CA SER A 73 -2.49 3.01 -3.51
C SER A 73 -1.07 2.67 -4.00
N LEU A 74 -0.59 3.39 -5.01
CA LEU A 74 0.77 3.19 -5.53
C LEU A 74 1.84 3.49 -4.47
N VAL A 75 1.64 4.56 -3.70
CA VAL A 75 2.53 4.97 -2.61
C VAL A 75 2.58 3.90 -1.52
N VAL A 76 1.43 3.36 -1.12
CA VAL A 76 1.36 2.28 -0.12
C VAL A 76 2.12 1.04 -0.60
N VAL A 77 1.95 0.65 -1.87
CA VAL A 77 2.70 -0.49 -2.44
C VAL A 77 4.19 -0.21 -2.48
N ALA A 78 4.60 0.99 -2.94
CA ALA A 78 6.01 1.37 -2.99
C ALA A 78 6.64 1.37 -1.59
N PHE A 79 5.93 1.92 -0.59
CA PHE A 79 6.35 1.91 0.80
C PHE A 79 6.56 0.48 1.33
N LEU A 80 5.63 -0.44 1.05
CA LEU A 80 5.73 -1.84 1.47
C LEU A 80 6.89 -2.57 0.78
N ILE A 81 7.09 -2.36 -0.53
CA ILE A 81 8.19 -2.98 -1.28
C ILE A 81 9.53 -2.52 -0.72
N VAL A 82 9.71 -1.20 -0.52
CA VAL A 82 10.95 -0.64 0.04
C VAL A 82 11.16 -1.14 1.47
N GLY A 83 10.13 -1.13 2.31
CA GLY A 83 10.22 -1.61 3.68
C GLY A 83 10.57 -3.10 3.78
N LEU A 84 9.94 -3.96 2.97
CA LEU A 84 10.27 -5.37 2.89
C LEU A 84 11.71 -5.60 2.36
N TRP A 85 12.14 -4.80 1.40
CA TRP A 85 13.51 -4.86 0.89
C TRP A 85 14.54 -4.48 1.97
N ILE A 86 14.27 -3.41 2.73
CA ILE A 86 15.12 -3.00 3.86
C ILE A 86 15.16 -4.11 4.92
N GLU A 87 14.01 -4.69 5.28
CA GLU A 87 13.94 -5.78 6.25
C GLU A 87 14.80 -6.99 5.83
N GLN A 88 14.81 -7.32 4.54
CA GLN A 88 15.64 -8.41 4.01
C GLN A 88 17.13 -8.09 4.01
N ARG A 89 17.52 -6.82 3.87
CA ARG A 89 18.92 -6.37 3.81
C ARG A 89 19.49 -6.04 5.17
N THR A 90 18.66 -5.70 6.11
CA THR A 90 19.06 -5.34 7.47
C THR A 90 18.60 -6.42 8.45
N SER A 91 19.24 -6.48 9.62
CA SER A 91 18.81 -7.38 10.71
C SER A 91 17.53 -6.86 11.42
N ALA A 92 16.82 -5.91 10.85
CA ALA A 92 15.64 -5.26 11.43
C ALA A 92 14.39 -6.15 11.31
N ARG A 93 14.40 -7.32 11.96
CA ARG A 93 13.31 -8.33 11.89
C ARG A 93 11.92 -7.88 12.36
N ASN A 94 11.80 -6.67 12.91
CA ASN A 94 10.54 -6.16 13.47
C ASN A 94 9.93 -5.02 12.64
N LEU A 95 10.47 -4.74 11.44
CA LEU A 95 10.00 -3.63 10.62
C LEU A 95 8.53 -3.79 10.20
N ILE A 96 8.08 -5.04 9.99
CA ILE A 96 6.67 -5.37 9.67
C ILE A 96 5.71 -4.83 10.74
N LEU A 97 6.13 -4.72 12.00
CA LEU A 97 5.31 -4.16 13.07
C LEU A 97 4.78 -2.77 12.74
N PHE A 98 5.59 -1.98 12.04
CA PHE A 98 5.24 -0.62 11.63
C PHE A 98 4.68 -0.58 10.20
N LEU A 99 5.24 -1.38 9.29
CA LEU A 99 4.84 -1.41 7.89
C LEU A 99 3.37 -1.81 7.70
N ALA A 100 2.93 -2.88 8.36
CA ALA A 100 1.59 -3.42 8.17
C ALA A 100 0.47 -2.47 8.65
N PRO A 101 0.52 -1.85 9.86
CA PRO A 101 -0.50 -0.90 10.28
C PRO A 101 -0.48 0.41 9.46
N ILE A 102 0.70 0.90 9.06
CA ILE A 102 0.80 2.10 8.20
C ILE A 102 0.17 1.82 6.83
N ALA A 103 0.45 0.66 6.24
CA ALA A 103 -0.14 0.26 4.97
C ALA A 103 -1.67 0.08 5.07
N PHE A 104 -2.15 -0.49 6.17
CA PHE A 104 -3.58 -0.60 6.46
C PHE A 104 -4.25 0.77 6.50
N LEU A 105 -3.72 1.71 7.28
CA LEU A 105 -4.26 3.07 7.39
C LEU A 105 -4.17 3.82 6.05
N GLY A 106 -3.05 3.67 5.33
CA GLY A 106 -2.87 4.29 4.02
C GLY A 106 -3.88 3.80 2.98
N LEU A 107 -4.23 2.51 3.00
CA LEU A 107 -5.21 1.94 2.09
C LEU A 107 -6.66 2.17 2.56
N LEU A 108 -6.88 2.33 3.85
CA LEU A 108 -8.19 2.63 4.41
C LEU A 108 -8.72 3.98 3.93
N TYR A 109 -7.84 4.98 3.83
CA TYR A 109 -8.20 6.33 3.39
C TYR A 109 -8.89 6.36 2.01
N PRO A 110 -8.31 5.82 0.92
CA PRO A 110 -8.96 5.81 -0.40
C PRO A 110 -10.23 4.96 -0.45
N LEU A 111 -10.40 4.00 0.46
CA LEU A 111 -11.59 3.16 0.52
C LEU A 111 -12.76 3.89 1.19
N LEU A 112 -12.50 4.66 2.25
CA LEU A 112 -13.51 5.40 3.01
C LEU A 112 -13.88 6.75 2.40
N MET A 113 -12.91 7.38 1.72
CA MET A 113 -13.07 8.67 1.09
C MET A 113 -12.92 8.53 -0.43
N PRO A 114 -13.97 8.11 -1.15
CA PRO A 114 -13.96 8.16 -2.61
C PRO A 114 -14.00 9.63 -3.04
N VAL A 115 -12.84 10.29 -2.95
CA VAL A 115 -12.71 11.72 -3.25
C VAL A 115 -12.88 11.90 -4.75
N ARG A 116 -13.97 12.53 -5.15
CA ARG A 116 -14.18 13.08 -6.48
C ARG A 116 -13.37 14.37 -6.63
N PHE A 117 -12.05 14.26 -6.61
CA PHE A 117 -11.20 15.35 -7.08
C PHE A 117 -11.03 15.21 -8.59
N GLU A 118 -12.06 15.60 -9.35
CA GLU A 118 -12.00 15.69 -10.81
C GLU A 118 -10.90 16.69 -11.23
N ASP A 119 -10.59 17.67 -10.39
CA ASP A 119 -9.62 18.74 -10.71
C ASP A 119 -8.15 18.35 -10.42
N ALA A 120 -7.86 17.55 -9.42
CA ALA A 120 -6.48 17.16 -9.09
C ALA A 120 -5.88 16.21 -10.15
N GLY A 121 -6.70 15.30 -10.70
CA GLY A 121 -6.28 14.41 -11.78
C GLY A 121 -5.91 15.17 -13.07
N SER A 122 -6.64 16.23 -13.38
CA SER A 122 -6.35 17.08 -14.54
C SER A 122 -5.02 17.83 -14.39
N MET A 123 -4.66 18.26 -13.19
CA MET A 123 -3.37 18.91 -12.91
C MET A 123 -2.18 17.94 -13.04
N LEU A 124 -2.28 16.71 -12.50
CA LEU A 124 -1.20 15.71 -12.60
C LEU A 124 -0.98 15.25 -14.05
N VAL A 125 -2.05 15.12 -14.83
CA VAL A 125 -1.96 14.79 -16.27
C VAL A 125 -1.39 15.98 -17.07
N ARG A 126 -1.74 17.20 -16.71
CA ARG A 126 -1.25 18.41 -17.37
C ARG A 126 0.22 18.72 -17.04
N TYR A 127 0.69 18.30 -15.86
CA TYR A 127 2.06 18.49 -15.39
C TYR A 127 2.68 17.17 -14.90
N PRO A 128 3.16 16.31 -15.81
CA PRO A 128 3.72 14.99 -15.45
C PRO A 128 4.88 15.09 -14.44
N TRP A 129 5.62 16.21 -14.42
CA TRP A 129 6.64 16.49 -13.41
C TRP A 129 6.11 16.55 -11.98
N LEU A 130 4.87 16.97 -11.80
CA LEU A 130 4.26 17.03 -10.47
C LEU A 130 4.08 15.59 -9.89
N GLY A 131 3.68 14.63 -10.72
CA GLY A 131 3.58 13.23 -10.33
C GLY A 131 4.93 12.63 -9.94
N VAL A 132 5.99 12.91 -10.72
CA VAL A 132 7.36 12.48 -10.42
C VAL A 132 7.85 13.13 -9.12
N HIS A 133 7.62 14.43 -8.93
CA HIS A 133 8.00 15.16 -7.73
C HIS A 133 7.33 14.58 -6.47
N VAL A 134 6.02 14.35 -6.52
CA VAL A 134 5.26 13.75 -5.41
C VAL A 134 5.79 12.35 -5.10
N PHE A 135 6.04 11.53 -6.14
CA PHE A 135 6.57 10.18 -5.96
C PHE A 135 7.96 10.18 -5.32
N VAL A 136 8.88 11.02 -5.81
CA VAL A 136 10.24 11.14 -5.27
C VAL A 136 10.23 11.69 -3.84
N THR A 137 9.37 12.68 -3.57
CA THR A 137 9.22 13.26 -2.22
C THR A 137 8.71 12.21 -1.23
N LEU A 138 7.75 11.39 -1.63
CA LEU A 138 7.22 10.30 -0.80
C LEU A 138 8.25 9.20 -0.57
N LEU A 139 9.02 8.81 -1.59
CA LEU A 139 10.14 7.89 -1.43
C LEU A 139 11.22 8.46 -0.49
N GLY A 140 11.50 9.76 -0.59
CA GLY A 140 12.40 10.45 0.32
C GLY A 140 11.92 10.39 1.77
N HIS A 141 10.64 10.63 2.04
CA HIS A 141 10.06 10.52 3.38
C HIS A 141 10.13 9.09 3.93
N VAL A 142 9.85 8.09 3.09
CA VAL A 142 9.96 6.67 3.48
C VAL A 142 11.42 6.29 3.79
N GLY A 143 12.39 6.88 3.08
CA GLY A 143 13.81 6.62 3.32
C GLY A 143 14.37 7.29 4.57
N PHE A 144 13.68 8.32 5.09
CA PHE A 144 14.07 9.04 6.32
C PHE A 144 13.35 8.58 7.58
N ALA A 145 12.29 7.80 7.47
CA ALA A 145 11.53 7.25 8.60
C ALA A 145 12.09 5.92 9.06
#